data_e89ec01de32aa6dbca566789d0a5a036
#
_entry.id   e89ec01de32aa6dbca566789d0a5a036
#
_cell.length_a   1.000
_cell.length_b   1.000
_cell.length_c   1.000
_cell.angle_alpha   90.00
_cell.angle_beta   90.00
_cell.angle_gamma   90.00
#
_symmetry.space_group_name_H-M   'P 1'
#
loop_
_entity.id
_entity.type
_entity.pdbx_description
1 polymer ?
#
loop_
_entity_poly.entity_id
_entity_poly.type
_entity_poly.pdbx_seq_one_letter_code
_entity_poly.pdbx_strand_id
1 'polypeptide(L)'
;MCLATGLFAQSDYKQSIGVRLGNGYYDVASAAYKTFISTAGALEFNLGVRPYGAGIYKWTNVAVSGSYQHHFDIKPVEGLKWFVGGGVIASNTFSNLDGYSGFGLGVFPAAGADYKFSKIPLAVSADVRPTFNVVEPFDYSVYKGFYPNAGISARYTF
;
A
#
# COMPACT_ATOMS: atom_id res chain seq x y z
N MET A 1 40.05 17.02 17.85
CA MET A 1 39.42 17.05 16.52
C MET A 1 38.50 15.80 16.48
N CYS A 2 37.24 15.99 16.95
CA CYS A 2 36.27 14.89 17.01
C CYS A 2 35.58 14.81 15.64
N LEU A 3 35.84 13.73 14.93
CA LEU A 3 35.08 13.32 13.77
C LEU A 3 33.66 12.94 14.24
N ALA A 4 32.70 13.81 14.05
CA ALA A 4 31.29 13.46 14.12
C ALA A 4 30.99 12.57 12.92
N THR A 5 31.10 11.25 13.10
CA THR A 5 30.50 10.29 12.19
C THR A 5 29.00 10.52 12.26
N GLY A 6 28.44 11.20 11.25
CA GLY A 6 27.00 11.28 11.06
C GLY A 6 26.50 9.85 10.91
N LEU A 7 25.83 9.37 11.95
CA LEU A 7 24.96 8.22 11.90
C LEU A 7 23.81 8.59 10.94
N PHE A 8 24.02 8.33 9.66
CA PHE A 8 22.90 8.23 8.73
C PHE A 8 22.04 7.07 9.24
N ALA A 9 20.84 7.38 9.69
CA ALA A 9 19.86 6.38 10.05
C ALA A 9 19.60 5.52 8.82
N GLN A 10 20.32 4.41 8.71
CA GLN A 10 19.99 3.35 7.78
C GLN A 10 18.59 2.86 8.16
N SER A 11 17.75 2.59 7.16
CA SER A 11 16.51 1.87 7.41
C SER A 11 16.88 0.62 8.21
N ASP A 12 16.26 0.40 9.36
CA ASP A 12 16.59 -0.71 10.27
C ASP A 12 16.37 -2.09 9.65
N TYR A 13 15.92 -2.15 8.38
CA TYR A 13 15.72 -3.35 7.58
C TYR A 13 15.79 -2.99 6.09
N LYS A 14 16.13 -3.96 5.26
CA LYS A 14 16.21 -3.77 3.81
C LYS A 14 14.94 -4.21 3.09
N GLN A 15 14.34 -5.30 3.53
CA GLN A 15 13.17 -5.91 2.93
C GLN A 15 12.15 -6.32 3.99
N SER A 16 10.90 -6.36 3.59
CA SER A 16 9.83 -6.88 4.45
C SER A 16 8.69 -7.47 3.63
N ILE A 17 8.05 -8.48 4.19
CA ILE A 17 6.87 -9.14 3.61
C ILE A 17 5.79 -9.29 4.68
N GLY A 18 4.54 -9.14 4.29
CA GLY A 18 3.43 -9.26 5.22
C GLY A 18 2.08 -9.03 4.58
N VAL A 19 1.18 -8.45 5.36
CA VAL A 19 -0.19 -8.18 4.95
C VAL A 19 -0.56 -6.72 5.16
N ARG A 20 -1.41 -6.21 4.28
CA ARG A 20 -2.08 -4.93 4.41
C ARG A 20 -3.58 -5.15 4.42
N LEU A 21 -4.26 -4.54 5.39
CA LEU A 21 -5.71 -4.48 5.47
C LEU A 21 -6.14 -3.03 5.25
N GLY A 22 -7.10 -2.82 4.37
CA GLY A 22 -7.56 -1.49 4.00
C GLY A 22 -9.05 -1.44 3.68
N ASN A 23 -9.50 -0.25 3.33
CA ASN A 23 -10.86 0.00 2.88
C ASN A 23 -10.95 0.33 1.38
N GLY A 24 -9.91 -0.01 0.61
CA GLY A 24 -9.86 0.22 -0.83
C GLY A 24 -11.01 -0.44 -1.58
N TYR A 25 -11.41 0.16 -2.70
CA TYR A 25 -12.50 -0.39 -3.51
C TYR A 25 -12.13 -1.73 -4.16
N TYR A 26 -10.87 -1.90 -4.54
CA TYR A 26 -10.39 -3.12 -5.22
C TYR A 26 -9.59 -4.04 -4.32
N ASP A 27 -9.11 -3.57 -3.16
CA ASP A 27 -8.24 -4.31 -2.24
C ASP A 27 -8.64 -4.04 -0.77
N VAL A 28 -9.18 -5.03 -0.11
CA VAL A 28 -9.45 -5.01 1.34
C VAL A 28 -8.35 -5.73 2.10
N ALA A 29 -7.84 -6.81 1.53
CA ALA A 29 -6.72 -7.57 2.06
C ALA A 29 -5.68 -7.79 0.96
N SER A 30 -4.43 -7.51 1.27
CA SER A 30 -3.31 -7.61 0.33
C SER A 30 -2.12 -8.30 0.96
N ALA A 31 -1.42 -9.14 0.18
CA ALA A 31 -0.04 -9.46 0.46
C ALA A 31 0.81 -8.22 0.13
N ALA A 32 1.70 -7.83 1.03
CA ALA A 32 2.52 -6.63 0.90
C ALA A 32 4.01 -7.00 0.96
N TYR A 33 4.77 -6.48 0.00
CA TYR A 33 6.22 -6.57 -0.03
C TYR A 33 6.81 -5.17 -0.16
N LYS A 34 7.76 -4.82 0.72
CA LYS A 34 8.47 -3.54 0.68
C LYS A 34 9.98 -3.78 0.64
N THR A 35 10.66 -3.03 -0.20
CA THR A 35 12.13 -3.04 -0.28
C THR A 35 12.66 -1.61 -0.31
N PHE A 36 13.67 -1.33 0.52
CA PHE A 36 14.38 -0.06 0.50
C PHE A 36 15.44 -0.11 -0.59
N ILE A 37 15.36 0.84 -1.51
CA ILE A 37 16.30 1.04 -2.62
C ILE A 37 17.35 2.10 -2.30
N SER A 38 17.12 2.88 -1.25
CA SER A 38 18.07 3.84 -0.68
C SER A 38 17.79 3.99 0.81
N THR A 39 18.57 4.82 1.52
CA THR A 39 18.37 5.13 2.95
C THR A 39 16.96 5.62 3.29
N ALA A 40 16.33 6.36 2.39
CA ALA A 40 15.01 6.95 2.61
C ALA A 40 13.95 6.47 1.61
N GLY A 41 14.37 5.97 0.44
CA GLY A 41 13.46 5.57 -0.64
C GLY A 41 13.15 4.08 -0.59
N ALA A 42 11.87 3.73 -0.66
CA ALA A 42 11.39 2.36 -0.72
C ALA A 42 10.40 2.16 -1.87
N LEU A 43 10.38 0.93 -2.39
CA LEU A 43 9.32 0.43 -3.26
C LEU A 43 8.43 -0.51 -2.46
N GLU A 44 7.12 -0.35 -2.61
CA GLU A 44 6.15 -1.26 -2.02
C GLU A 44 5.23 -1.82 -3.11
N PHE A 45 5.05 -3.14 -3.08
CA PHE A 45 4.18 -3.88 -3.97
C PHE A 45 3.10 -4.58 -3.17
N ASN A 46 1.85 -4.51 -3.65
CA ASN A 46 0.73 -5.18 -3.01
C ASN A 46 -0.02 -6.02 -4.04
N LEU A 47 -0.41 -7.24 -3.64
CA LEU A 47 -1.33 -8.08 -4.36
C LEU A 47 -2.58 -8.27 -3.49
N GLY A 48 -3.66 -7.65 -3.87
CA GLY A 48 -4.87 -7.54 -3.07
C GLY A 48 -6.08 -8.20 -3.68
N VAL A 49 -7.03 -8.50 -2.80
CA VAL A 49 -8.33 -9.04 -3.17
C VAL A 49 -9.43 -8.35 -2.37
N ARG A 50 -10.61 -8.24 -3.01
CA ARG A 50 -11.84 -7.82 -2.35
C ARG A 50 -13.00 -8.66 -2.86
N PRO A 51 -13.37 -9.72 -2.13
CA PRO A 51 -14.59 -10.46 -2.40
C PRO A 51 -15.80 -9.63 -1.94
N TYR A 52 -16.87 -9.67 -2.74
CA TYR A 52 -18.14 -9.03 -2.40
C TYR A 52 -19.30 -9.95 -2.79
N GLY A 53 -20.34 -9.99 -1.96
CA GLY A 53 -21.53 -10.77 -2.21
C GLY A 53 -22.78 -10.13 -1.63
N ALA A 54 -23.83 -10.05 -2.43
CA ALA A 54 -25.15 -9.60 -2.02
C ALA A 54 -26.21 -10.57 -2.59
N GLY A 55 -26.70 -11.47 -1.75
CA GLY A 55 -27.63 -12.52 -2.18
C GLY A 55 -27.00 -13.51 -3.18
N ILE A 56 -27.59 -13.62 -4.36
CA ILE A 56 -27.09 -14.50 -5.45
C ILE A 56 -25.97 -13.85 -6.26
N TYR A 57 -25.73 -12.54 -6.08
CA TYR A 57 -24.70 -11.79 -6.81
C TYR A 57 -23.37 -11.85 -6.08
N LYS A 58 -22.35 -12.28 -6.80
CA LYS A 58 -20.97 -12.36 -6.28
C LYS A 58 -20.02 -11.72 -7.28
N TRP A 59 -19.12 -10.91 -6.78
CA TRP A 59 -17.98 -10.44 -7.56
C TRP A 59 -16.72 -10.40 -6.71
N THR A 60 -15.60 -10.53 -7.36
CA THR A 60 -14.29 -10.50 -6.72
C THR A 60 -13.40 -9.56 -7.50
N ASN A 61 -12.84 -8.59 -6.79
CA ASN A 61 -11.79 -7.73 -7.31
C ASN A 61 -10.44 -8.34 -6.95
N VAL A 62 -9.53 -8.33 -7.91
CA VAL A 62 -8.11 -8.63 -7.71
C VAL A 62 -7.34 -7.40 -8.16
N ALA A 63 -6.40 -6.96 -7.35
CA ALA A 63 -5.62 -5.77 -7.65
C ALA A 63 -4.13 -5.99 -7.37
N VAL A 64 -3.30 -5.40 -8.24
CA VAL A 64 -1.85 -5.30 -8.05
C VAL A 64 -1.50 -3.83 -8.01
N SER A 65 -0.73 -3.41 -7.01
CA SER A 65 -0.25 -2.03 -6.93
C SER A 65 1.24 -1.98 -6.67
N GLY A 66 1.87 -0.93 -7.19
CA GLY A 66 3.27 -0.59 -6.92
C GLY A 66 3.37 0.89 -6.56
N SER A 67 4.16 1.21 -5.55
CA SER A 67 4.37 2.58 -5.11
C SER A 67 5.81 2.85 -4.70
N TYR A 68 6.25 4.06 -4.94
CA TYR A 68 7.45 4.63 -4.35
C TYR A 68 7.07 5.40 -3.08
N GLN A 69 7.87 5.25 -2.03
CA GLN A 69 7.68 5.93 -0.74
C GLN A 69 9.01 6.54 -0.29
N HIS A 70 9.02 7.81 0.01
CA HIS A 70 10.16 8.49 0.60
C HIS A 70 9.91 8.68 2.09
N HIS A 71 10.81 8.14 2.93
CA HIS A 71 10.68 8.08 4.38
C HIS A 71 11.51 9.18 5.04
N PHE A 72 10.96 9.73 6.12
CA PHE A 72 11.57 10.74 6.97
C PHE A 72 11.51 10.27 8.43
N ASP A 73 12.60 10.41 9.15
CA ASP A 73 12.66 10.03 10.55
C ASP A 73 11.86 10.98 11.44
N ILE A 74 11.13 10.44 12.40
CA ILE A 74 10.43 11.21 13.44
C ILE A 74 11.25 11.12 14.71
N LYS A 75 12.10 12.11 14.95
CA LYS A 75 12.86 12.22 16.19
C LYS A 75 11.96 12.73 17.32
N PRO A 76 12.10 12.25 18.59
CA PRO A 76 13.15 11.37 19.10
C PRO A 76 12.80 9.88 19.10
N VAL A 77 11.78 9.40 18.39
CA VAL A 77 11.31 8.01 18.44
C VAL A 77 12.07 7.17 17.43
N GLU A 78 12.96 6.31 17.91
CA GLU A 78 13.68 5.37 17.05
C GLU A 78 12.72 4.37 16.38
N GLY A 79 12.94 4.11 15.08
CA GLY A 79 12.13 3.19 14.30
C GLY A 79 10.82 3.78 13.77
N LEU A 80 10.43 4.98 14.19
CA LEU A 80 9.25 5.67 13.66
C LEU A 80 9.63 6.61 12.52
N LYS A 81 8.97 6.41 11.37
CA LYS A 81 9.16 7.22 10.16
C LYS A 81 7.80 7.62 9.62
N TRP A 82 7.69 8.78 9.03
CA TRP A 82 6.57 9.09 8.14
C TRP A 82 7.05 9.03 6.69
N PHE A 83 6.15 8.83 5.78
CA PHE A 83 6.48 8.77 4.36
C PHE A 83 5.45 9.47 3.50
N VAL A 84 5.93 9.92 2.35
CA VAL A 84 5.09 10.39 1.24
C VAL A 84 5.58 9.75 -0.05
N GLY A 85 4.68 9.60 -0.99
CA GLY A 85 5.00 9.01 -2.28
C GLY A 85 3.81 8.91 -3.18
N GLY A 86 3.84 7.93 -4.07
CA GLY A 86 2.75 7.68 -4.98
C GLY A 86 2.97 6.39 -5.75
N GLY A 87 1.91 5.95 -6.42
CA GLY A 87 1.94 4.69 -7.13
C GLY A 87 0.82 4.52 -8.12
N VAL A 88 0.78 3.33 -8.66
CA VAL A 88 -0.22 2.88 -9.63
C VAL A 88 -0.88 1.60 -9.14
N ILE A 89 -2.14 1.42 -9.48
CA ILE A 89 -2.91 0.22 -9.21
C ILE A 89 -3.57 -0.27 -10.49
N ALA A 90 -3.43 -1.55 -10.78
CA ALA A 90 -4.17 -2.24 -11.81
C ALA A 90 -5.11 -3.25 -11.13
N SER A 91 -6.35 -3.29 -11.54
CA SER A 91 -7.38 -4.15 -10.98
C SER A 91 -8.16 -4.88 -12.05
N ASN A 92 -8.69 -6.04 -11.71
CA ASN A 92 -9.65 -6.74 -12.54
C ASN A 92 -10.82 -7.20 -11.67
N THR A 93 -12.03 -6.94 -12.16
CA THR A 93 -13.26 -7.36 -11.51
C THR A 93 -13.82 -8.59 -12.22
N PHE A 94 -14.05 -9.64 -11.46
CA PHE A 94 -14.71 -10.88 -11.91
C PHE A 94 -16.10 -10.94 -11.29
N SER A 95 -17.13 -11.01 -12.11
CA SER A 95 -18.52 -11.05 -11.67
C SER A 95 -19.29 -12.16 -12.38
N ASN A 96 -20.32 -12.68 -11.72
CA ASN A 96 -21.32 -13.57 -12.33
C ASN A 96 -22.46 -12.79 -13.02
N LEU A 97 -22.37 -11.46 -13.06
CA LEU A 97 -23.30 -10.58 -13.76
C LEU A 97 -22.67 -10.09 -15.05
N ASP A 98 -23.41 -10.19 -16.14
CA ASP A 98 -23.02 -9.63 -17.44
C ASP A 98 -22.89 -8.10 -17.33
N GLY A 99 -21.77 -7.56 -17.87
CA GLY A 99 -21.48 -6.12 -17.85
C GLY A 99 -20.84 -5.58 -16.58
N TYR A 100 -20.55 -6.43 -15.57
CA TYR A 100 -19.88 -6.04 -14.31
C TYR A 100 -18.48 -6.67 -14.15
N SER A 101 -17.86 -7.03 -15.23
CA SER A 101 -16.47 -7.51 -15.25
C SER A 101 -15.62 -6.59 -16.09
N GLY A 102 -14.37 -6.33 -15.68
CA GLY A 102 -13.49 -5.49 -16.46
C GLY A 102 -12.18 -5.16 -15.78
N PHE A 103 -11.31 -4.52 -16.54
CA PHE A 103 -10.00 -4.04 -16.11
C PHE A 103 -10.06 -2.58 -15.71
N GLY A 104 -9.44 -2.25 -14.59
CA GLY A 104 -9.28 -0.89 -14.09
C GLY A 104 -7.82 -0.51 -13.90
N LEU A 105 -7.51 0.75 -14.08
CA LEU A 105 -6.21 1.33 -13.82
C LEU A 105 -6.38 2.63 -13.04
N GLY A 106 -5.58 2.83 -12.01
CA GLY A 106 -5.59 4.03 -11.20
C GLY A 106 -4.20 4.49 -10.79
N VAL A 107 -4.13 5.73 -10.36
CA VAL A 107 -2.93 6.35 -9.77
C VAL A 107 -3.28 6.89 -8.39
N PHE A 108 -2.32 6.89 -7.48
CA PHE A 108 -2.55 7.40 -6.14
C PHE A 108 -1.31 8.09 -5.57
N PRO A 109 -1.45 9.22 -4.89
CA PRO A 109 -0.49 9.67 -3.90
C PRO A 109 -0.60 8.77 -2.66
N ALA A 110 0.48 8.63 -1.93
CA ALA A 110 0.54 7.85 -0.70
C ALA A 110 1.18 8.67 0.41
N ALA A 111 0.61 8.62 1.60
CA ALA A 111 1.22 9.17 2.80
C ALA A 111 0.91 8.28 4.00
N GLY A 112 1.83 8.21 4.96
CA GLY A 112 1.62 7.38 6.13
C GLY A 112 2.75 7.43 7.13
N ALA A 113 2.65 6.54 8.11
CA ALA A 113 3.68 6.32 9.11
C ALA A 113 4.07 4.83 9.14
N ASP A 114 5.34 4.57 9.36
CA ASP A 114 5.95 3.25 9.43
C ASP A 114 6.74 3.13 10.73
N TYR A 115 6.49 2.09 11.50
CA TYR A 115 7.19 1.84 12.75
C TYR A 115 7.85 0.46 12.73
N LYS A 116 9.17 0.44 12.87
CA LYS A 116 9.97 -0.78 13.00
C LYS A 116 10.28 -1.03 14.48
N PHE A 117 9.87 -2.19 14.95
CA PHE A 117 10.21 -2.62 16.32
C PHE A 117 11.69 -3.01 16.41
N SER A 118 12.41 -2.46 17.40
CA SER A 118 13.84 -2.71 17.57
C SER A 118 14.17 -4.14 18.09
N LYS A 119 13.25 -4.75 18.83
CA LYS A 119 13.48 -6.03 19.51
C LYS A 119 12.96 -7.25 18.73
N ILE A 120 12.12 -7.05 17.74
CA ILE A 120 11.51 -8.12 16.95
C ILE A 120 11.54 -7.78 15.47
N PRO A 121 11.58 -8.76 14.57
CA PRO A 121 11.59 -8.53 13.12
C PRO A 121 10.19 -8.18 12.60
N LEU A 122 9.58 -7.13 13.16
CA LEU A 122 8.24 -6.68 12.83
C LEU A 122 8.26 -5.18 12.49
N ALA A 123 7.60 -4.80 11.42
CA ALA A 123 7.25 -3.43 11.10
C ALA A 123 5.74 -3.32 10.94
N VAL A 124 5.16 -2.23 11.44
CA VAL A 124 3.75 -1.89 11.24
C VAL A 124 3.65 -0.53 10.57
N SER A 125 2.66 -0.34 9.74
CA SER A 125 2.42 0.97 9.13
C SER A 125 0.93 1.27 9.00
N ALA A 126 0.62 2.56 8.94
CA ALA A 126 -0.69 3.07 8.58
C ALA A 126 -0.52 4.05 7.41
N ASP A 127 -1.38 3.95 6.40
CA ASP A 127 -1.27 4.75 5.19
C ASP A 127 -2.64 5.19 4.67
N VAL A 128 -2.60 6.27 3.89
CA VAL A 128 -3.72 6.74 3.07
C VAL A 128 -3.26 6.84 1.62
N ARG A 129 -4.11 6.35 0.69
CA ARG A 129 -3.85 6.25 -0.75
C ARG A 129 -5.10 6.68 -1.53
N PRO A 130 -5.48 7.97 -1.51
CA PRO A 130 -6.60 8.42 -2.32
C PRO A 130 -6.34 8.09 -3.78
N THR A 131 -7.17 7.25 -4.37
CA THR A 131 -6.94 6.68 -5.70
C THR A 131 -7.82 7.33 -6.73
N PHE A 132 -7.21 7.72 -7.84
CA PHE A 132 -7.86 8.31 -9.00
C PHE A 132 -7.86 7.28 -10.13
N ASN A 133 -9.04 6.88 -10.57
CA ASN A 133 -9.20 5.97 -11.69
C ASN A 133 -8.87 6.68 -13.00
N VAL A 134 -7.97 6.09 -13.78
CA VAL A 134 -7.64 6.49 -15.15
C VAL A 134 -8.41 5.65 -16.17
N VAL A 135 -8.60 4.37 -15.83
CA VAL A 135 -9.44 3.43 -16.58
C VAL A 135 -10.40 2.78 -15.58
N GLU A 136 -11.68 2.87 -15.87
CA GLU A 136 -12.72 2.23 -15.05
C GLU A 136 -13.08 0.86 -15.62
N PRO A 137 -13.29 -0.16 -14.75
CA PRO A 137 -13.58 -1.52 -15.21
C PRO A 137 -14.97 -1.66 -15.87
N PHE A 138 -15.90 -0.74 -15.59
CA PHE A 138 -17.26 -0.72 -16.15
C PHE A 138 -17.94 0.63 -15.93
N ASP A 139 -18.93 0.95 -16.76
CA ASP A 139 -19.59 2.28 -16.80
C ASP A 139 -20.44 2.63 -15.56
N TYR A 140 -20.80 1.65 -14.75
CA TYR A 140 -21.68 1.80 -13.57
C TYR A 140 -20.90 1.81 -12.24
N SER A 141 -19.67 2.27 -12.22
CA SER A 141 -18.91 2.38 -10.98
C SER A 141 -19.52 3.43 -10.03
N VAL A 142 -19.79 3.03 -8.79
CA VAL A 142 -20.27 3.93 -7.73
C VAL A 142 -19.23 5.00 -7.38
N TYR A 143 -17.96 4.71 -7.61
CA TYR A 143 -16.82 5.61 -7.37
C TYR A 143 -16.16 6.03 -8.68
N LYS A 144 -16.91 6.71 -9.54
CA LYS A 144 -16.34 7.28 -10.76
C LYS A 144 -15.19 8.24 -10.44
N GLY A 145 -14.03 7.94 -10.98
CA GLY A 145 -12.86 8.81 -10.95
C GLY A 145 -12.08 8.84 -9.63
N PHE A 146 -12.68 8.59 -8.46
CA PHE A 146 -12.00 8.73 -7.18
C PHE A 146 -12.57 7.80 -6.11
N TYR A 147 -11.70 7.18 -5.31
CA TYR A 147 -12.10 6.53 -4.06
C TYR A 147 -11.03 6.69 -2.96
N PRO A 148 -11.47 6.87 -1.69
CA PRO A 148 -10.56 6.86 -0.56
C PRO A 148 -10.02 5.44 -0.33
N ASN A 149 -8.75 5.33 0.04
CA ASN A 149 -8.16 4.08 0.46
C ASN A 149 -7.22 4.38 1.64
N ALA A 150 -7.53 3.83 2.79
CA ALA A 150 -6.69 3.86 3.96
C ALA A 150 -6.44 2.45 4.44
N GLY A 151 -5.29 2.19 5.02
CA GLY A 151 -4.94 0.84 5.45
C GLY A 151 -3.90 0.81 6.56
N ILE A 152 -3.80 -0.37 7.13
CA ILE A 152 -2.76 -0.74 8.10
C ILE A 152 -2.03 -1.97 7.59
N SER A 153 -0.74 -2.04 7.84
CA SER A 153 0.09 -3.19 7.45
C SER A 153 0.88 -3.74 8.63
N ALA A 154 1.10 -5.03 8.59
CA ALA A 154 2.05 -5.71 9.47
C ALA A 154 2.98 -6.56 8.61
N ARG A 155 4.29 -6.37 8.74
CA ARG A 155 5.30 -6.98 7.89
C ARG A 155 6.45 -7.55 8.71
N TYR A 156 6.88 -8.75 8.36
CA TYR A 156 8.13 -9.35 8.81
C TYR A 156 9.29 -8.71 8.06
N THR A 157 10.33 -8.32 8.78
CA THR A 157 11.51 -7.59 8.25
C THR A 157 12.75 -8.47 8.21
N PHE A 158 13.53 -8.38 7.13
CA PHE A 158 14.78 -9.13 6.95
C PHE A 158 15.77 -8.39 6.07
#